data_4759b9affcb77f96b86db94028f2f9bb
#
_entry.id   4759b9affcb77f96b86db94028f2f9bb
#
_cell.length_a   1.000
_cell.length_b   1.000
_cell.length_c   1.000
_cell.angle_alpha   90.00
_cell.angle_beta   90.00
_cell.angle_gamma   90.00
#
_symmetry.space_group_name_H-M   'P 1'
#
loop_
_entity.id
_entity.type
_entity.pdbx_description
1 polymer ?
#
loop_
_entity_poly.entity_id
_entity_poly.type
_entity_poly.pdbx_seq_one_letter_code
_entity_poly.pdbx_strand_id
1 'polypeptide(L)' 'GFNVNTINLWNLHGHKLCKEFLSESRIAKEGWINDEWIQKYINQKDLNFNYVNKFMGLLAFEIWYRLFITKEMSSSDKLN' A
#
# COMPACT_ATOMS: atom_id res chain seq x y z
N GLY A 1 9.76 -19.63 -4.11
CA GLY A 1 10.79 -18.68 -4.12
C GLY A 1 10.30 -17.33 -3.63
N PHE A 2 10.98 -16.36 -4.06
CA PHE A 2 10.70 -14.99 -3.69
C PHE A 2 9.21 -14.60 -3.86
N ASN A 3 8.60 -15.02 -4.96
CA ASN A 3 7.22 -14.67 -5.26
C ASN A 3 6.22 -15.29 -4.28
N VAL A 4 6.50 -16.51 -3.83
CA VAL A 4 5.62 -17.19 -2.90
C VAL A 4 5.57 -16.44 -1.58
N ASN A 5 6.73 -16.01 -1.08
CA ASN A 5 6.78 -15.26 0.17
C ASN A 5 6.06 -13.92 0.06
N THR A 6 6.20 -13.23 -1.05
CA THR A 6 5.54 -11.95 -1.26
C THR A 6 4.02 -12.11 -1.29
N ILE A 7 3.53 -13.14 -2.00
CA ILE A 7 2.10 -13.41 -2.05
C ILE A 7 1.55 -13.79 -0.67
N ASN A 8 2.30 -14.58 0.08
CA ASN A 8 1.88 -14.94 1.43
C ASN A 8 1.79 -13.73 2.35
N LEU A 9 2.78 -12.84 2.29
CA LEU A 9 2.75 -11.60 3.07
C LEU A 9 1.55 -10.74 2.67
N TRP A 10 1.27 -10.67 1.38
CA TRP A 10 0.12 -9.93 0.88
C TRP A 10 -1.17 -10.46 1.45
N ASN A 11 -1.37 -11.77 1.39
CA ASN A 11 -2.60 -12.39 1.88
C ASN A 11 -2.76 -12.28 3.39
N LEU A 12 -1.66 -12.32 4.13
CA LEU A 12 -1.71 -12.26 5.59
C LEU A 12 -1.85 -10.83 6.12
N HIS A 13 -1.12 -9.90 5.55
CA HIS A 13 -1.01 -8.55 6.12
C HIS A 13 -1.09 -7.43 5.10
N GLY A 14 -0.42 -7.59 3.97
CA GLY A 14 -0.22 -6.50 3.01
C GLY A 14 -1.51 -5.94 2.45
N HIS A 15 -2.44 -6.81 2.08
CA HIS A 15 -3.71 -6.37 1.50
C HIS A 15 -4.49 -5.51 2.49
N LYS A 16 -4.56 -5.94 3.73
CA LYS A 16 -5.26 -5.19 4.77
C LYS A 16 -4.62 -3.83 5.01
N LEU A 17 -3.29 -3.80 5.11
CA LEU A 17 -2.57 -2.55 5.28
C LEU A 17 -2.77 -1.62 4.09
N CYS A 18 -2.71 -2.14 2.88
CA CYS A 18 -2.95 -1.34 1.70
C CYS A 18 -4.36 -0.75 1.69
N LYS A 19 -5.36 -1.52 2.06
CA LYS A 19 -6.72 -1.02 2.13
C LYS A 19 -6.85 0.11 3.15
N GLU A 20 -6.18 -0.03 4.30
CA GLU A 20 -6.21 1.01 5.32
C GLU A 20 -5.50 2.29 4.88
N PHE A 21 -4.28 2.15 4.35
CA PHE A 21 -3.47 3.32 4.03
C PHE A 21 -3.83 3.95 2.69
N LEU A 22 -4.26 3.17 1.72
CA LEU A 22 -4.51 3.70 0.38
C LEU A 22 -5.98 4.04 0.11
N SER A 23 -6.89 3.79 1.06
CA SER A 23 -8.29 4.23 0.93
C SER A 23 -8.38 5.75 0.91
N GLU A 24 -7.49 6.41 1.65
CA GLU A 24 -7.39 7.87 1.64
C GLU A 24 -5.93 8.26 1.43
N SER A 25 -5.40 7.87 0.27
CA SER A 25 -3.99 8.01 -0.04
C SER A 25 -3.58 9.49 -0.16
N ARG A 26 -2.54 9.89 0.59
CA ARG A 26 -1.99 11.23 0.51
C ARG A 26 -1.22 11.42 -0.80
N ILE A 27 -0.48 10.40 -1.22
CA ILE A 27 0.28 10.49 -2.46
C ILE A 27 -0.65 10.56 -3.68
N ALA A 28 -1.83 9.95 -3.61
CA ALA A 28 -2.82 10.08 -4.66
C ALA A 28 -3.42 11.49 -4.69
N LYS A 29 -3.72 12.05 -3.52
CA LYS A 29 -4.24 13.43 -3.43
C LYS A 29 -3.28 14.44 -4.01
N GLU A 30 -1.99 14.22 -3.84
CA GLU A 30 -0.97 15.11 -4.38
C GLU A 30 -0.68 14.88 -5.86
N GLY A 31 -1.33 13.89 -6.45
CA GLY A 31 -1.16 13.62 -7.88
C GLY A 31 0.03 12.74 -8.22
N TRP A 32 0.70 12.15 -7.23
CA TRP A 32 1.85 11.29 -7.47
C TRP A 32 1.47 9.95 -8.08
N ILE A 33 0.27 9.47 -7.77
CA ILE A 33 -0.23 8.19 -8.30
C ILE A 33 -1.70 8.34 -8.66
N ASN A 34 -2.19 7.41 -9.46
CA ASN A 34 -3.57 7.43 -9.94
C ASN A 34 -4.50 6.74 -8.95
N ASP A 35 -5.35 7.52 -8.29
CA ASP A 35 -6.29 6.99 -7.31
C ASP A 35 -7.33 6.05 -7.92
N GLU A 36 -7.75 6.31 -9.14
CA GLU A 36 -8.71 5.42 -9.81
C GLU A 36 -8.15 4.03 -9.97
N TRP A 37 -6.87 3.92 -10.31
CA TRP A 37 -6.19 2.63 -10.43
C TRP A 37 -6.19 1.90 -9.09
N ILE A 38 -5.88 2.64 -8.01
CA ILE A 38 -5.86 2.06 -6.67
C ILE A 38 -7.25 1.51 -6.32
N GLN A 39 -8.28 2.33 -6.46
CA GLN A 39 -9.63 1.93 -6.06
C GLN A 39 -10.16 0.79 -6.92
N LYS A 40 -9.76 0.74 -8.17
CA LYS A 40 -10.18 -0.33 -9.07
C LYS A 40 -9.62 -1.69 -8.64
N TYR A 41 -8.37 -1.73 -8.24
CA TYR A 41 -7.67 -3.01 -8.02
C TYR A 41 -7.50 -3.41 -6.56
N ILE A 42 -7.62 -2.46 -5.62
CA ILE A 42 -7.35 -2.76 -4.21
C ILE A 42 -8.31 -3.79 -3.61
N ASN A 43 -9.51 -3.89 -4.15
CA ASN A 43 -10.53 -4.79 -3.64
C ASN A 43 -10.57 -6.14 -4.38
N GLN A 44 -9.73 -6.35 -5.37
CA GLN A 44 -9.69 -7.61 -6.08
C GLN A 44 -8.93 -8.65 -5.25
N LYS A 45 -9.48 -9.86 -5.16
CA LYS A 45 -8.89 -10.89 -4.32
C LYS A 45 -7.68 -11.57 -4.96
N ASP A 46 -7.76 -11.84 -6.24
CA ASP A 46 -6.77 -12.67 -6.92
C ASP A 46 -5.83 -11.83 -7.79
N LEU A 47 -5.17 -10.87 -7.16
CA LEU A 47 -4.20 -10.05 -7.86
C LEU A 47 -2.97 -10.88 -8.20
N ASN A 48 -2.45 -10.70 -9.42
CA ASN A 48 -1.22 -11.37 -9.79
C ASN A 48 -0.03 -10.71 -9.08
N PHE A 49 1.12 -11.38 -9.15
CA PHE A 49 2.33 -10.93 -8.46
C PHE A 49 2.72 -9.49 -8.81
N ASN A 50 2.57 -9.10 -10.07
CA ASN A 50 2.95 -7.76 -10.48
C ASN A 50 2.12 -6.68 -9.79
N TYR A 51 0.82 -6.91 -9.66
CA TYR A 51 -0.05 -5.96 -8.96
C TYR A 51 0.22 -5.96 -7.46
N VAL A 52 0.42 -7.14 -6.87
CA VAL A 52 0.77 -7.23 -5.46
C VAL A 52 2.06 -6.45 -5.18
N ASN A 53 3.06 -6.66 -6.01
CA ASN A 53 4.34 -5.97 -5.85
C ASN A 53 4.18 -4.45 -5.99
N LYS A 54 3.36 -4.01 -6.92
CA LYS A 54 3.09 -2.58 -7.10
C LYS A 54 2.39 -2.00 -5.87
N PHE A 55 1.39 -2.69 -5.33
CA PHE A 55 0.71 -2.22 -4.13
C PHE A 55 1.63 -2.18 -2.92
N MET A 56 2.52 -3.16 -2.77
CA MET A 56 3.48 -3.12 -1.67
C MET A 56 4.41 -1.91 -1.79
N GLY A 57 4.81 -1.58 -3.03
CA GLY A 57 5.60 -0.39 -3.28
C GLY A 57 4.84 0.89 -2.97
N LEU A 58 3.57 0.96 -3.35
CA LEU A 58 2.73 2.12 -3.05
C LEU A 58 2.51 2.26 -1.55
N LEU A 59 2.35 1.16 -0.85
CA LEU A 59 2.22 1.18 0.61
C LEU A 59 3.47 1.76 1.26
N ALA A 60 4.64 1.33 0.83
CA ALA A 60 5.90 1.84 1.35
C ALA A 60 6.03 3.34 1.08
N PHE A 61 5.66 3.79 -0.13
CA PHE A 61 5.69 5.20 -0.49
C PHE A 61 4.72 6.00 0.38
N GLU A 62 3.51 5.50 0.58
CA GLU A 62 2.50 6.18 1.39
C GLU A 62 2.97 6.34 2.83
N ILE A 63 3.54 5.29 3.42
CA ILE A 63 4.06 5.34 4.79
C ILE A 63 5.19 6.33 4.90
N TRP A 64 6.14 6.29 3.95
CA TRP A 64 7.25 7.25 3.91
C TRP A 64 6.73 8.67 3.85
N TYR A 65 5.74 8.91 2.98
CA TYR A 65 5.17 10.23 2.78
C TYR A 65 4.55 10.76 4.08
N ARG A 66 3.80 9.90 4.78
CA ARG A 66 3.16 10.30 6.04
C ARG A 66 4.15 10.47 7.18
N LEU A 67 5.28 9.78 7.14
CA LEU A 67 6.32 9.94 8.15
C LEU A 67 7.11 11.22 7.96
N PHE A 68 7.49 11.52 6.73
CA PHE A 68 8.49 12.56 6.48
C PHE A 68 7.95 13.82 5.80
N ILE A 69 6.86 13.74 5.09
CA ILE A 69 6.31 14.89 4.37
C ILE A 69 5.13 15.49 5.12
N THR A 70 4.07 14.72 5.36
CA THR A 70 2.92 15.24 6.10
C THR A 70 3.12 15.17 7.60
N LYS A 71 4.01 14.30 8.05
CA LYS A 71 4.33 14.09 9.48
C LYS A 71 3.12 13.69 10.30
N GLU A 72 2.16 13.02 9.66
CA GLU A 72 0.99 12.44 10.34
C GLU A 72 1.33 11.23 11.18
N MET A 73 2.48 10.58 10.89
CA MET A 73 2.97 9.41 11.61
C MET A 73 4.34 9.70 12.15
N SER A 74 4.75 8.97 13.17
CA SER A 74 6.11 9.01 13.67
C SER A 74 6.73 7.62 13.55
N SER A 75 8.06 7.56 13.64
CA SER A 75 8.76 6.29 13.54
C SER A 75 8.42 5.33 14.68
N SER A 76 7.80 5.82 15.74
CA SER A 76 7.36 4.99 16.86
C SER A 76 5.95 4.45 16.68
N ASP A 77 5.22 4.89 15.66
CA ASP A 77 3.87 4.41 15.42
C ASP A 77 3.91 2.95 14.96
N LYS A 78 2.91 2.18 15.37
CA LYS A 78 2.77 0.80 14.96
C LYS A 78 1.82 0.69 13.79
N LEU A 79 2.07 -0.27 12.91
CA LEU A 79 1.31 -0.45 11.68
C LEU A 79 0.18 -1.48 11.81
N ASN A 80 -0.16 -1.88 12.97
CA ASN A 80 -1.22 -2.89 13.14
C ASN A 80 -2.44 -2.34 13.83
#